data_29c0f39b11a51f115477690c37713774
#
_entry.id   29c0f39b11a51f115477690c37713774
#
_cell.length_a   1.000
_cell.length_b   1.000
_cell.length_c   1.000
_cell.angle_alpha   90.00
_cell.angle_beta   90.00
_cell.angle_gamma   90.00
#
_symmetry.space_group_name_H-M   'P 1'
#
loop_
_entity.id
_entity.type
_entity.pdbx_description
1 polymer ?
#
loop_
_entity_poly.entity_id
_entity_poly.type
_entity_poly.pdbx_seq_one_letter_code
_entity_poly.pdbx_strand_id
1 'polypeptide(L)'
;LMHSVLGDNVEVITPFEQVLKERTGKLLSFVGNEYDVMRKKKAFLQSVEADYIASQLPREAHTFVYKELSAQLIEAPHALNENIYCPSKSNKVYDIAFSGAKYGIFIGDLERNNLIETIANFTPNLKNKINIGKNTNLPRNLWVELLQSAKATVGAEAGTYYLDRNGSLLEQSKEYIQQNPDANLDDLLEKIFDNTSIEYVSGKAISSRHFEPVGTNTCQ
;
A
#
# COMPACT_ATOMS: atom_id res chain seq x y z
N LEU A 1 -22.84 -4.56 14.17
CA LEU A 1 -21.79 -4.53 13.16
C LEU A 1 -20.49 -5.01 13.79
N MET A 2 -19.90 -6.04 13.24
CA MET A 2 -18.52 -6.45 13.55
C MET A 2 -17.60 -5.92 12.44
N HIS A 3 -16.33 -5.67 12.77
CA HIS A 3 -15.35 -5.27 11.78
C HIS A 3 -14.06 -6.09 11.93
N SER A 4 -13.40 -6.34 10.83
CA SER A 4 -12.07 -6.96 10.76
C SER A 4 -11.14 -6.10 9.92
N VAL A 5 -9.85 -6.21 10.19
CA VAL A 5 -8.80 -5.61 9.36
C VAL A 5 -7.95 -6.72 8.80
N LEU A 6 -7.95 -6.84 7.48
CA LEU A 6 -7.27 -7.90 6.76
C LEU A 6 -6.00 -7.35 6.10
N GLY A 7 -4.87 -7.56 6.74
CA GLY A 7 -3.54 -7.21 6.23
C GLY A 7 -2.88 -8.37 5.47
N ASP A 8 -1.56 -8.28 5.26
CA ASP A 8 -0.80 -9.29 4.51
C ASP A 8 -0.59 -10.59 5.32
N ASN A 9 -0.64 -10.52 6.63
CA ASN A 9 -0.58 -11.69 7.50
C ASN A 9 -2.01 -12.16 7.84
N VAL A 10 -2.62 -12.88 6.91
CA VAL A 10 -3.98 -13.43 7.05
C VAL A 10 -4.07 -14.45 8.18
N GLU A 11 -2.97 -15.12 8.50
CA GLU A 11 -2.87 -16.13 9.54
C GLU A 11 -3.19 -15.57 10.95
N VAL A 12 -3.02 -14.27 11.16
CA VAL A 12 -3.36 -13.63 12.44
C VAL A 12 -4.88 -13.64 12.71
N ILE A 13 -5.70 -13.52 11.66
CA ILE A 13 -7.15 -13.47 11.80
C ILE A 13 -7.82 -14.84 11.62
N THR A 14 -7.15 -15.78 10.98
CA THR A 14 -7.68 -17.13 10.73
C THR A 14 -8.19 -17.87 12.00
N PRO A 15 -7.54 -17.75 13.19
CA PRO A 15 -8.07 -18.37 14.41
C PRO A 15 -9.46 -17.86 14.82
N PHE A 16 -9.89 -16.70 14.35
CA PHE A 16 -11.19 -16.12 14.64
C PHE A 16 -12.26 -16.44 13.58
N GLU A 17 -11.93 -17.24 12.57
CA GLU A 17 -12.82 -17.56 11.47
C GLU A 17 -14.16 -18.13 11.94
N GLN A 18 -14.13 -19.08 12.86
CA GLN A 18 -15.35 -19.71 13.39
C GLN A 18 -16.26 -18.70 14.12
N VAL A 19 -15.67 -17.85 14.95
CA VAL A 19 -16.40 -16.79 15.66
C VAL A 19 -17.05 -15.81 14.67
N LEU A 20 -16.33 -15.47 13.59
CA LEU A 20 -16.85 -14.59 12.55
C LEU A 20 -17.98 -15.25 11.74
N LYS A 21 -17.93 -16.56 11.53
CA LYS A 21 -19.00 -17.34 10.87
C LYS A 21 -20.28 -17.40 11.73
N GLU A 22 -20.12 -17.61 13.02
CA GLU A 22 -21.24 -17.77 13.98
C GLU A 22 -21.85 -16.43 14.43
N ARG A 23 -21.37 -15.31 13.90
CA ARG A 23 -21.89 -13.99 14.24
C ARG A 23 -23.39 -13.84 13.93
N THR A 24 -24.08 -13.05 14.71
CA THR A 24 -25.50 -12.71 14.49
C THR A 24 -25.72 -11.39 13.74
N GLY A 25 -24.65 -10.61 13.52
CA GLY A 25 -24.69 -9.30 12.89
C GLY A 25 -23.93 -9.24 11.58
N LYS A 26 -23.88 -8.06 10.96
CA LYS A 26 -23.14 -7.81 9.72
C LYS A 26 -21.65 -7.69 9.96
N LEU A 27 -20.84 -8.24 9.05
CA LEU A 27 -19.38 -8.15 9.05
C LEU A 27 -18.90 -7.18 7.98
N LEU A 28 -18.18 -6.14 8.42
CA LEU A 28 -17.43 -5.23 7.58
C LEU A 28 -15.94 -5.57 7.66
N SER A 29 -15.32 -5.90 6.55
CA SER A 29 -13.89 -6.19 6.45
C SER A 29 -13.15 -5.06 5.76
N PHE A 30 -12.19 -4.44 6.45
CA PHE A 30 -11.24 -3.50 5.87
C PHE A 30 -10.07 -4.29 5.30
N VAL A 31 -9.74 -4.09 4.02
CA VAL A 31 -8.63 -4.78 3.37
C VAL A 31 -7.49 -3.81 3.14
N GLY A 32 -6.30 -4.16 3.61
CA GLY A 32 -5.07 -3.40 3.38
C GLY A 32 -4.18 -4.09 2.35
N ASN A 33 -3.30 -3.33 1.68
CA ASN A 33 -2.36 -3.82 0.68
C ASN A 33 -3.03 -4.73 -0.36
N GLU A 34 -4.06 -4.22 -1.03
CA GLU A 34 -4.94 -4.97 -1.93
C GLU A 34 -4.28 -5.40 -3.25
N TYR A 35 -2.98 -5.61 -3.23
CA TYR A 35 -2.20 -6.18 -4.32
C TYR A 35 -1.37 -7.40 -3.89
N ASP A 36 -1.19 -7.63 -2.57
CA ASP A 36 -0.40 -8.75 -2.05
C ASP A 36 -1.28 -9.78 -1.33
N VAL A 37 -0.91 -11.04 -1.43
CA VAL A 37 -1.59 -12.23 -0.86
C VAL A 37 -3.11 -12.28 -1.11
N MET A 38 -3.54 -11.74 -2.25
CA MET A 38 -4.97 -11.56 -2.56
C MET A 38 -5.77 -12.85 -2.57
N ARG A 39 -5.19 -13.95 -3.03
CA ARG A 39 -5.83 -15.27 -3.00
C ARG A 39 -6.25 -15.67 -1.59
N LYS A 40 -5.37 -15.52 -0.60
CA LYS A 40 -5.66 -15.84 0.81
C LYS A 40 -6.69 -14.89 1.40
N LYS A 41 -6.57 -13.59 1.11
CA LYS A 41 -7.52 -12.56 1.56
C LYS A 41 -8.93 -12.85 1.05
N LYS A 42 -9.09 -13.11 -0.25
CA LYS A 42 -10.38 -13.45 -0.86
C LYS A 42 -10.95 -14.74 -0.30
N ALA A 43 -10.14 -15.79 -0.16
CA ALA A 43 -10.58 -17.06 0.42
C ALA A 43 -11.11 -16.87 1.85
N PHE A 44 -10.42 -16.07 2.67
CA PHE A 44 -10.89 -15.75 4.01
C PHE A 44 -12.20 -14.96 4.00
N LEU A 45 -12.30 -13.89 3.18
CA LEU A 45 -13.52 -13.08 3.06
C LEU A 45 -14.72 -13.93 2.63
N GLN A 46 -14.51 -14.88 1.72
CA GLN A 46 -15.51 -15.82 1.28
C GLN A 46 -15.90 -16.80 2.38
N SER A 47 -14.92 -17.35 3.10
CA SER A 47 -15.17 -18.34 4.16
C SER A 47 -15.98 -17.78 5.32
N VAL A 48 -15.75 -16.50 5.69
CA VAL A 48 -16.51 -15.82 6.76
C VAL A 48 -17.78 -15.14 6.25
N GLU A 49 -18.09 -15.28 4.95
CA GLU A 49 -19.26 -14.66 4.31
C GLU A 49 -19.35 -13.16 4.66
N ALA A 50 -18.27 -12.41 4.40
CA ALA A 50 -18.23 -10.98 4.69
C ALA A 50 -19.38 -10.26 3.97
N ASP A 51 -20.16 -9.45 4.72
CA ASP A 51 -21.28 -8.69 4.14
C ASP A 51 -20.81 -7.45 3.40
N TYR A 52 -19.74 -6.81 3.90
CA TYR A 52 -19.16 -5.60 3.35
C TYR A 52 -17.64 -5.72 3.27
N ILE A 53 -17.08 -5.21 2.18
CA ILE A 53 -15.64 -5.06 1.99
C ILE A 53 -15.34 -3.57 1.81
N ALA A 54 -14.58 -3.01 2.75
CA ALA A 54 -14.05 -1.65 2.66
C ALA A 54 -12.68 -1.70 1.97
N SER A 55 -12.63 -1.17 0.76
CA SER A 55 -11.48 -1.18 -0.13
C SER A 55 -10.84 0.20 -0.25
N GLN A 56 -9.52 0.25 -0.28
CA GLN A 56 -8.74 1.47 -0.53
C GLN A 56 -8.52 1.73 -2.02
N LEU A 57 -8.81 0.75 -2.86
CA LEU A 57 -8.66 0.84 -4.31
C LEU A 57 -9.74 1.76 -4.92
N PRO A 58 -9.43 2.40 -6.05
CA PRO A 58 -10.43 3.06 -6.88
C PRO A 58 -11.57 2.10 -7.27
N ARG A 59 -12.76 2.63 -7.51
CA ARG A 59 -13.99 1.86 -7.79
C ARG A 59 -13.80 0.79 -8.86
N GLU A 60 -13.16 1.14 -9.96
CA GLU A 60 -12.92 0.21 -11.07
C GLU A 60 -12.07 -0.98 -10.60
N ALA A 61 -10.97 -0.72 -9.90
CA ALA A 61 -10.04 -1.73 -9.42
C ALA A 61 -10.70 -2.65 -8.38
N HIS A 62 -11.38 -2.10 -7.37
CA HIS A 62 -12.02 -2.97 -6.38
C HIS A 62 -13.17 -3.78 -6.96
N THR A 63 -13.97 -3.21 -7.88
CA THR A 63 -15.04 -3.95 -8.57
C THR A 63 -14.45 -5.11 -9.37
N PHE A 64 -13.33 -4.90 -10.03
CA PHE A 64 -12.64 -5.94 -10.78
C PHE A 64 -12.12 -7.06 -9.86
N VAL A 65 -11.42 -6.70 -8.78
CA VAL A 65 -10.78 -7.67 -7.87
C VAL A 65 -11.79 -8.52 -7.11
N TYR A 66 -12.88 -7.91 -6.61
CA TYR A 66 -13.86 -8.59 -5.76
C TYR A 66 -15.12 -9.05 -6.49
N LYS A 67 -15.12 -9.04 -7.82
CA LYS A 67 -16.27 -9.38 -8.67
C LYS A 67 -16.96 -10.71 -8.30
N GLU A 68 -16.19 -11.67 -7.80
CA GLU A 68 -16.68 -13.03 -7.50
C GLU A 68 -17.25 -13.17 -6.08
N LEU A 69 -17.07 -12.15 -5.22
CA LEU A 69 -17.57 -12.17 -3.86
C LEU A 69 -18.96 -11.55 -3.80
N SER A 70 -19.82 -12.08 -2.94
CA SER A 70 -21.19 -11.59 -2.73
C SER A 70 -21.26 -10.33 -1.83
N ALA A 71 -20.13 -9.92 -1.25
CA ALA A 71 -20.06 -8.78 -0.34
C ALA A 71 -20.37 -7.46 -1.05
N GLN A 72 -21.00 -6.54 -0.37
CA GLN A 72 -21.17 -5.16 -0.84
C GLN A 72 -19.85 -4.42 -0.72
N LEU A 73 -19.39 -3.79 -1.82
CA LEU A 73 -18.16 -3.03 -1.84
C LEU A 73 -18.38 -1.59 -1.35
N ILE A 74 -17.48 -1.11 -0.51
CA ILE A 74 -17.47 0.25 0.03
C ILE A 74 -16.12 0.88 -0.31
N GLU A 75 -16.14 2.03 -0.97
CA GLU A 75 -14.93 2.84 -1.15
C GLU A 75 -14.53 3.45 0.20
N ALA A 76 -13.37 3.07 0.68
CA ALA A 76 -12.82 3.53 1.96
C ALA A 76 -11.35 3.96 1.77
N PRO A 77 -11.11 5.07 1.08
CA PRO A 77 -9.77 5.58 0.91
C PRO A 77 -9.12 5.87 2.26
N HIS A 78 -7.79 5.96 2.28
CA HIS A 78 -7.07 6.36 3.49
C HIS A 78 -7.60 7.70 4.01
N ALA A 79 -7.63 7.83 5.34
CA ALA A 79 -8.04 9.04 6.03
C ALA A 79 -6.93 9.53 6.96
N LEU A 80 -6.98 10.82 7.28
CA LEU A 80 -6.07 11.46 8.21
C LEU A 80 -6.55 11.24 9.66
N ASN A 81 -5.64 10.83 10.53
CA ASN A 81 -5.86 10.87 11.98
C ASN A 81 -5.29 12.18 12.55
N GLU A 82 -6.14 13.18 12.70
CA GLU A 82 -5.76 14.53 13.14
C GLU A 82 -5.22 14.57 14.59
N ASN A 83 -5.53 13.58 15.41
CA ASN A 83 -4.98 13.48 16.76
C ASN A 83 -3.51 13.03 16.76
N ILE A 84 -3.04 12.43 15.68
CA ILE A 84 -1.67 11.96 15.53
C ILE A 84 -0.88 12.92 14.62
N TYR A 85 -1.43 13.19 13.45
CA TYR A 85 -0.82 14.06 12.45
C TYR A 85 -1.37 15.47 12.61
N CYS A 86 -0.75 16.25 13.45
CA CYS A 86 -1.14 17.63 13.74
C CYS A 86 0.06 18.58 13.61
N PRO A 87 -0.19 19.88 13.40
CA PRO A 87 0.88 20.87 13.32
C PRO A 87 1.68 20.94 14.61
N SER A 88 2.99 21.15 14.49
CA SER A 88 3.85 21.46 15.62
C SER A 88 4.22 22.93 15.62
N LYS A 89 4.51 23.47 16.82
CA LYS A 89 5.14 24.81 16.98
C LYS A 89 6.64 24.80 16.72
N SER A 90 7.23 23.62 16.47
CA SER A 90 8.65 23.46 16.18
C SER A 90 9.01 24.09 14.83
N ASN A 91 10.21 24.64 14.75
CA ASN A 91 10.72 25.18 13.50
C ASN A 91 10.95 24.07 12.47
N LYS A 92 10.59 24.32 11.24
CA LYS A 92 10.91 23.44 10.10
C LYS A 92 12.42 23.54 9.82
N VAL A 93 13.17 22.50 10.19
CA VAL A 93 14.65 22.47 10.08
C VAL A 93 15.16 21.83 8.81
N TYR A 94 14.30 21.04 8.12
CA TYR A 94 14.63 20.43 6.83
C TYR A 94 13.80 21.06 5.72
N ASP A 95 14.38 21.18 4.54
CA ASP A 95 13.64 21.61 3.36
C ASP A 95 12.79 20.44 2.84
N ILE A 96 13.41 19.26 2.68
CA ILE A 96 12.72 18.04 2.28
C ILE A 96 13.07 16.90 3.23
N ALA A 97 12.06 16.15 3.68
CA ALA A 97 12.27 14.94 4.46
C ALA A 97 11.46 13.76 3.92
N PHE A 98 12.08 12.58 3.97
CA PHE A 98 11.44 11.32 3.64
C PHE A 98 12.11 10.17 4.41
N SER A 99 11.33 9.19 4.82
CA SER A 99 11.86 7.92 5.34
C SER A 99 10.93 6.77 4.95
N GLY A 100 11.48 5.73 4.33
CA GLY A 100 10.70 4.57 3.92
C GLY A 100 11.50 3.54 3.14
N ALA A 101 10.97 2.34 3.04
CA ALA A 101 11.57 1.26 2.26
C ALA A 101 11.48 1.52 0.75
N LYS A 102 12.44 1.00 0.01
CA LYS A 102 12.31 0.84 -1.44
C LYS A 102 11.23 -0.20 -1.74
N TYR A 103 10.44 0.06 -2.76
CA TYR A 103 9.58 -0.97 -3.33
C TYR A 103 10.44 -1.95 -4.14
N GLY A 104 10.11 -3.23 -4.03
CA GLY A 104 10.74 -4.24 -4.87
C GLY A 104 10.23 -4.18 -6.31
N ILE A 105 11.05 -4.58 -7.25
CA ILE A 105 10.71 -4.62 -8.68
C ILE A 105 9.51 -5.54 -8.98
N PHE A 106 9.17 -6.43 -8.07
CA PHE A 106 8.05 -7.37 -8.21
C PHE A 106 6.68 -6.72 -8.39
N ILE A 107 6.53 -5.43 -8.02
CA ILE A 107 5.29 -4.68 -8.26
C ILE A 107 5.15 -4.17 -9.70
N GLY A 108 6.16 -4.38 -10.56
CA GLY A 108 6.15 -3.98 -11.96
C GLY A 108 6.48 -2.52 -12.24
N ASP A 109 6.98 -1.77 -11.26
CA ASP A 109 7.45 -0.40 -11.47
C ASP A 109 8.53 0.05 -10.47
N LEU A 110 9.21 1.14 -10.80
CA LEU A 110 10.20 1.81 -9.95
C LEU A 110 9.88 3.30 -9.73
N GLU A 111 8.72 3.78 -10.12
CA GLU A 111 8.38 5.21 -10.11
C GLU A 111 8.66 5.88 -8.78
N ARG A 112 8.16 5.30 -7.68
CA ARG A 112 8.38 5.85 -6.35
C ARG A 112 9.86 5.89 -5.96
N ASN A 113 10.61 4.82 -6.24
CA ASN A 113 12.03 4.76 -5.93
C ASN A 113 12.81 5.81 -6.73
N ASN A 114 12.54 5.90 -8.03
CA ASN A 114 13.18 6.85 -8.94
C ASN A 114 12.84 8.30 -8.56
N LEU A 115 11.59 8.59 -8.21
CA LEU A 115 11.18 9.92 -7.78
C LEU A 115 11.96 10.39 -6.55
N ILE A 116 12.06 9.53 -5.52
CA ILE A 116 12.74 9.87 -4.27
C ILE A 116 14.25 10.03 -4.50
N GLU A 117 14.87 9.13 -5.28
CA GLU A 117 16.29 9.21 -5.61
C GLU A 117 16.60 10.43 -6.48
N THR A 118 15.74 10.75 -7.43
CA THR A 118 15.86 11.95 -8.26
C THR A 118 15.84 13.21 -7.39
N ILE A 119 14.87 13.35 -6.50
CA ILE A 119 14.80 14.52 -5.61
C ILE A 119 16.02 14.59 -4.70
N ALA A 120 16.46 13.47 -4.12
CA ALA A 120 17.66 13.43 -3.28
C ALA A 120 18.92 13.94 -4.02
N ASN A 121 19.04 13.61 -5.30
CA ASN A 121 20.19 13.97 -6.12
C ASN A 121 20.11 15.40 -6.70
N PHE A 122 18.90 15.87 -7.07
CA PHE A 122 18.72 17.16 -7.73
C PHE A 122 18.58 18.36 -6.78
N THR A 123 18.59 18.12 -5.48
CA THR A 123 18.44 19.20 -4.47
C THR A 123 19.64 19.32 -3.54
N PRO A 124 20.90 19.41 -4.05
CA PRO A 124 22.12 19.40 -3.22
C PRO A 124 22.25 20.66 -2.33
N ASN A 125 21.59 21.75 -2.69
CA ASN A 125 21.62 23.01 -1.94
C ASN A 125 20.51 23.09 -0.87
N LEU A 126 19.63 22.09 -0.78
CA LEU A 126 18.58 22.02 0.22
C LEU A 126 19.02 21.18 1.41
N LYS A 127 18.52 21.53 2.57
CA LYS A 127 18.76 20.74 3.79
C LYS A 127 17.83 19.53 3.84
N ASN A 128 18.25 18.45 3.16
CA ASN A 128 17.47 17.25 3.01
C ASN A 128 17.68 16.23 4.14
N LYS A 129 16.62 15.51 4.51
CA LYS A 129 16.64 14.34 5.40
C LYS A 129 15.91 13.19 4.71
N ILE A 130 16.56 12.62 3.72
CA ILE A 130 15.98 11.52 2.90
C ILE A 130 16.67 10.22 3.24
N ASN A 131 15.89 9.26 3.77
CA ASN A 131 16.32 7.90 4.05
C ASN A 131 15.45 6.94 3.24
N ILE A 132 16.06 6.25 2.28
CA ILE A 132 15.39 5.22 1.49
C ILE A 132 16.22 3.92 1.49
N GLY A 133 15.61 2.77 1.76
CA GLY A 133 16.32 1.49 1.77
C GLY A 133 15.69 0.46 2.71
N LYS A 134 16.46 -0.56 3.04
CA LYS A 134 16.05 -1.56 4.03
C LYS A 134 16.10 -0.95 5.44
N ASN A 135 15.10 -1.27 6.28
CA ASN A 135 15.03 -0.82 7.68
C ASN A 135 14.97 0.69 7.91
N THR A 136 14.49 1.44 6.91
CA THR A 136 14.30 2.90 7.01
C THR A 136 12.88 3.31 7.41
N ASN A 137 12.01 2.35 7.65
CA ASN A 137 10.67 2.62 8.17
C ASN A 137 10.77 3.10 9.61
N LEU A 138 10.31 4.32 9.84
CA LEU A 138 10.26 4.89 11.18
C LEU A 138 9.02 4.40 11.95
N PRO A 139 9.11 4.22 13.27
CA PRO A 139 7.95 4.18 14.14
C PRO A 139 7.07 5.42 13.93
N ARG A 140 5.77 5.28 14.14
CA ARG A 140 4.79 6.33 13.85
C ARG A 140 5.13 7.69 14.47
N ASN A 141 5.52 7.70 15.74
CA ASN A 141 5.90 8.92 16.44
C ASN A 141 7.10 9.63 15.79
N LEU A 142 8.14 8.87 15.44
CA LEU A 142 9.34 9.45 14.77
C LEU A 142 9.03 9.90 13.34
N TRP A 143 8.09 9.25 12.66
CA TRP A 143 7.62 9.71 11.36
C TRP A 143 6.86 11.04 11.47
N VAL A 144 5.98 11.19 12.44
CA VAL A 144 5.27 12.44 12.72
C VAL A 144 6.27 13.58 13.03
N GLU A 145 7.25 13.33 13.91
CA GLU A 145 8.29 14.30 14.25
C GLU A 145 9.11 14.71 13.01
N LEU A 146 9.44 13.76 12.14
CA LEU A 146 10.15 14.05 10.89
C LEU A 146 9.33 14.95 9.98
N LEU A 147 8.04 14.65 9.76
CA LEU A 147 7.14 15.50 8.97
C LEU A 147 7.01 16.90 9.58
N GLN A 148 6.79 16.99 10.89
CA GLN A 148 6.68 18.27 11.59
C GLN A 148 7.95 19.12 11.49
N SER A 149 9.12 18.50 11.32
CA SER A 149 10.42 19.17 11.19
C SER A 149 10.79 19.56 9.75
N ALA A 150 9.99 19.17 8.76
CA ALA A 150 10.27 19.40 7.34
C ALA A 150 9.29 20.37 6.69
N LYS A 151 9.75 21.17 5.73
CA LYS A 151 8.89 22.05 4.90
C LYS A 151 8.10 21.24 3.89
N ALA A 152 8.76 20.20 3.30
CA ALA A 152 8.17 19.33 2.30
C ALA A 152 8.56 17.86 2.51
N THR A 153 7.77 16.97 1.93
CA THR A 153 8.06 15.53 1.79
C THR A 153 7.81 15.09 0.36
N VAL A 154 8.10 13.83 0.07
CA VAL A 154 7.89 13.22 -1.24
C VAL A 154 6.91 12.08 -1.11
N GLY A 155 5.94 12.02 -1.99
CA GLY A 155 4.96 10.94 -2.05
C GLY A 155 4.69 10.52 -3.50
N ALA A 156 4.31 9.27 -3.65
CA ALA A 156 3.80 8.70 -4.88
C ALA A 156 2.68 7.72 -4.55
N GLU A 157 1.83 7.44 -5.50
CA GLU A 157 0.81 6.41 -5.36
C GLU A 157 1.40 5.06 -4.95
N ALA A 158 0.65 4.32 -4.17
CA ALA A 158 1.00 2.95 -3.76
C ALA A 158 0.26 1.93 -4.63
N GLY A 159 0.74 0.66 -4.59
CA GLY A 159 0.14 -0.43 -5.35
C GLY A 159 0.91 -0.77 -6.62
N THR A 160 0.25 -1.44 -7.55
CA THR A 160 0.82 -1.92 -8.81
C THR A 160 -0.06 -1.52 -10.00
N TYR A 161 0.51 -1.38 -11.18
CA TYR A 161 -0.25 -1.25 -12.43
C TYR A 161 -0.84 -2.59 -12.89
N TYR A 162 -0.37 -3.71 -12.36
CA TYR A 162 -0.66 -5.08 -12.80
C TYR A 162 -1.48 -5.83 -11.75
N LEU A 163 -2.58 -5.23 -11.31
CA LEU A 163 -3.47 -5.83 -10.33
C LEU A 163 -4.41 -6.82 -11.01
N ASP A 164 -4.14 -8.10 -10.86
CA ASP A 164 -5.04 -9.17 -11.29
C ASP A 164 -5.97 -9.62 -10.15
N ARG A 165 -7.02 -10.35 -10.49
CA ARG A 165 -8.06 -10.75 -9.53
C ARG A 165 -7.57 -11.61 -8.37
N ASN A 166 -6.50 -12.37 -8.56
CA ASN A 166 -6.04 -13.37 -7.59
C ASN A 166 -4.65 -13.05 -7.02
N GLY A 167 -3.98 -12.00 -7.51
CA GLY A 167 -2.60 -11.68 -7.16
C GLY A 167 -1.57 -12.61 -7.81
N SER A 168 -1.97 -13.32 -8.87
CA SER A 168 -1.12 -14.31 -9.54
C SER A 168 0.09 -13.69 -10.23
N LEU A 169 -0.08 -12.49 -10.83
CA LEU A 169 1.04 -11.78 -11.48
C LEU A 169 2.10 -11.40 -10.46
N LEU A 170 1.70 -10.94 -9.30
CA LEU A 170 2.62 -10.59 -8.23
C LEU A 170 3.33 -11.83 -7.65
N GLU A 171 2.60 -12.93 -7.46
CA GLU A 171 3.17 -14.21 -7.02
C GLU A 171 4.22 -14.70 -8.03
N GLN A 172 3.89 -14.75 -9.33
CA GLN A 172 4.81 -15.13 -10.41
C GLN A 172 6.06 -14.23 -10.45
N SER A 173 5.87 -12.92 -10.27
CA SER A 173 6.97 -11.95 -10.20
C SER A 173 7.94 -12.24 -9.06
N LYS A 174 7.42 -12.52 -7.87
CA LYS A 174 8.22 -12.89 -6.70
C LYS A 174 8.97 -14.21 -6.90
N GLU A 175 8.30 -15.21 -7.47
CA GLU A 175 8.90 -16.51 -7.81
C GLU A 175 10.01 -16.35 -8.85
N TYR A 176 9.78 -15.55 -9.89
CA TYR A 176 10.79 -15.30 -10.92
C TYR A 176 12.04 -14.65 -10.33
N ILE A 177 11.90 -13.63 -9.47
CA ILE A 177 13.04 -13.00 -8.79
C ILE A 177 13.78 -13.98 -7.87
N GLN A 178 13.04 -14.86 -7.18
CA GLN A 178 13.68 -15.86 -6.33
C GLN A 178 14.53 -16.85 -7.12
N GLN A 179 14.10 -17.21 -8.33
CA GLN A 179 14.84 -18.09 -9.25
C GLN A 179 15.94 -17.35 -10.02
N ASN A 180 15.79 -16.04 -10.22
CA ASN A 180 16.70 -15.17 -10.97
C ASN A 180 17.07 -13.94 -10.12
N PRO A 181 17.99 -14.07 -9.15
CA PRO A 181 18.31 -12.99 -8.20
C PRO A 181 18.86 -11.71 -8.83
N ASP A 182 19.44 -11.82 -10.02
CA ASP A 182 20.02 -10.70 -10.79
C ASP A 182 19.00 -10.06 -11.76
N ALA A 183 17.75 -10.54 -11.78
CA ALA A 183 16.71 -10.00 -12.65
C ALA A 183 16.46 -8.52 -12.35
N ASN A 184 16.28 -7.74 -13.40
CA ASN A 184 15.89 -6.34 -13.35
C ASN A 184 14.41 -6.13 -13.69
N LEU A 185 13.93 -4.88 -13.72
CA LEU A 185 12.54 -4.57 -14.03
C LEU A 185 12.17 -4.95 -15.48
N ASP A 186 13.08 -4.72 -16.44
CA ASP A 186 12.80 -5.01 -17.86
C ASP A 186 12.59 -6.51 -18.08
N ASP A 187 13.37 -7.35 -17.37
CA ASP A 187 13.17 -8.80 -17.38
C ASP A 187 11.78 -9.20 -16.89
N LEU A 188 11.30 -8.57 -15.82
CA LEU A 188 9.97 -8.84 -15.28
C LEU A 188 8.86 -8.37 -16.21
N LEU A 189 9.01 -7.16 -16.80
CA LEU A 189 8.05 -6.64 -17.76
C LEU A 189 7.93 -7.61 -18.94
N GLU A 190 9.05 -8.01 -19.54
CA GLU A 190 9.04 -8.94 -20.68
C GLU A 190 8.48 -10.33 -20.33
N LYS A 191 8.88 -10.90 -19.18
CA LYS A 191 8.60 -12.32 -18.88
C LYS A 191 7.27 -12.53 -18.17
N ILE A 192 6.78 -11.55 -17.41
CA ILE A 192 5.61 -11.72 -16.53
C ILE A 192 4.46 -10.82 -16.94
N PHE A 193 4.72 -9.51 -17.18
CA PHE A 193 3.66 -8.52 -17.30
C PHE A 193 3.19 -8.30 -18.74
N ASP A 194 4.10 -8.05 -19.70
CA ASP A 194 3.73 -7.63 -21.05
C ASP A 194 3.18 -8.77 -21.90
N ASN A 195 3.60 -10.01 -21.62
CA ASN A 195 3.21 -11.20 -22.37
C ASN A 195 2.13 -12.04 -21.65
N THR A 196 1.53 -11.51 -20.60
CA THR A 196 0.51 -12.25 -19.84
C THR A 196 -0.82 -12.30 -20.56
N SER A 197 -1.51 -13.45 -20.44
CA SER A 197 -2.93 -13.59 -20.79
C SER A 197 -3.87 -13.31 -19.62
N ILE A 198 -3.32 -13.01 -18.44
CA ILE A 198 -4.09 -12.71 -17.23
C ILE A 198 -4.63 -11.29 -17.34
N GLU A 199 -5.94 -11.13 -17.18
CA GLU A 199 -6.58 -9.82 -17.14
C GLU A 199 -6.19 -9.07 -15.87
N TYR A 200 -5.80 -7.80 -16.02
CA TYR A 200 -5.42 -6.94 -14.91
C TYR A 200 -5.90 -5.50 -15.11
N VAL A 201 -5.88 -4.74 -14.04
CA VAL A 201 -6.17 -3.29 -14.02
C VAL A 201 -5.12 -2.56 -13.21
N SER A 202 -5.10 -1.24 -13.28
CA SER A 202 -4.28 -0.44 -12.35
C SER A 202 -4.85 -0.53 -10.95
N GLY A 203 -4.03 -0.99 -10.01
CA GLY A 203 -4.30 -0.98 -8.57
C GLY A 203 -3.57 0.16 -7.85
N LYS A 204 -3.14 1.19 -8.56
CA LYS A 204 -2.54 2.39 -7.97
C LYS A 204 -3.59 3.17 -7.18
N ALA A 205 -3.23 3.56 -5.96
CA ALA A 205 -4.11 4.29 -5.07
C ALA A 205 -3.34 5.32 -4.23
N ILE A 206 -4.05 6.36 -3.84
CA ILE A 206 -3.54 7.35 -2.88
C ILE A 206 -3.41 6.67 -1.52
N SER A 207 -2.21 6.72 -0.95
CA SER A 207 -1.92 6.13 0.36
C SER A 207 -2.03 7.15 1.49
N SER A 208 -1.96 6.68 2.75
CA SER A 208 -1.92 7.54 3.93
C SER A 208 -0.81 8.60 3.87
N ARG A 209 0.29 8.28 3.18
CA ARG A 209 1.43 9.18 2.98
C ARG A 209 1.08 10.50 2.27
N HIS A 210 -0.07 10.57 1.59
CA HIS A 210 -0.55 11.81 0.97
C HIS A 210 -1.35 12.68 1.95
N PHE A 211 -1.94 12.11 2.98
CA PHE A 211 -2.75 12.84 3.98
C PHE A 211 -1.93 13.27 5.20
N GLU A 212 -1.00 12.43 5.63
CA GLU A 212 -0.16 12.65 6.81
C GLU A 212 0.62 13.98 6.76
N PRO A 213 1.23 14.39 5.63
CA PRO A 213 1.89 15.68 5.49
C PRO A 213 0.94 16.87 5.65
N VAL A 214 -0.27 16.78 5.12
CA VAL A 214 -1.28 17.85 5.25
C VAL A 214 -1.57 18.12 6.72
N GLY A 215 -1.76 17.06 7.52
CA GLY A 215 -2.00 17.19 8.96
C GLY A 215 -0.86 17.86 9.73
N THR A 216 0.38 17.75 9.26
CA THR A 216 1.56 18.32 9.90
C THR A 216 2.02 19.66 9.31
N ASN A 217 1.20 20.27 8.42
CA ASN A 217 1.57 21.47 7.65
C ASN A 217 2.88 21.26 6.85
N THR A 218 3.04 20.11 6.25
CA THR A 218 4.18 19.76 5.39
C THR A 218 3.70 19.69 3.96
N CYS A 219 4.36 20.36 3.03
CA CYS A 219 4.07 20.30 1.59
C CYS A 219 4.38 18.91 1.02
N GLN A 220 3.67 18.51 -0.03
CA GLN A 220 3.98 17.30 -0.79
C GLN A 220 4.03 17.60 -2.27
#